data_cb05e9280ae886ebf1526b92a3c803f7
#
_entry.id   cb05e9280ae886ebf1526b92a3c803f7
#
_cell.length_a   1.000
_cell.length_b   1.000
_cell.length_c   1.000
_cell.angle_alpha   90.00
_cell.angle_beta   90.00
_cell.angle_gamma   90.00
#
_symmetry.space_group_name_H-M   'P 1'
#
loop_
_entity.id
_entity.type
_entity.pdbx_description
1 polymer ?
#
loop_
_entity_poly.entity_id
_entity_poly.type
_entity_poly.pdbx_seq_one_letter_code
_entity_poly.pdbx_strand_id
1 'polypeptide(L)'
;EEKINLIRFCIKNKKHVLVEKPLWGTSEAELAEIETLAHKAGVLIYTAYNHRFEPSFIKMKKLLESEALGELYTCRIFYGNGTARLVRESVWKDKGGGVLTDLGSHLLDSVKYWFGNIKGKLELISMNNFENHSPDHAVVLFQNSTPRIELEMTLLSWKNYFSCDIFAEYGSAHIKSLCKWGTAEFSIHRRTLPSGPPMEENYKFDKTDPTWLLEYEHFKFLCSTGVITNFSHDLWIYNELKRIENSALKI
;
A
#
# COMPACT_ATOMS: atom_id res chain seq x y z
N GLU A 1 12.41 3.43 -16.75
CA GLU A 1 13.16 2.75 -17.87
C GLU A 1 14.19 1.75 -17.33
N GLU A 2 15.13 2.15 -16.49
CA GLU A 2 16.19 1.26 -15.98
C GLU A 2 15.65 0.00 -15.28
N LYS A 3 14.62 0.14 -14.43
CA LYS A 3 13.99 -0.98 -13.72
C LYS A 3 13.47 -2.04 -14.70
N ILE A 4 12.78 -1.63 -15.75
CA ILE A 4 12.22 -2.52 -16.75
C ILE A 4 13.33 -3.23 -17.56
N ASN A 5 14.39 -2.53 -17.91
CA ASN A 5 15.53 -3.12 -18.60
C ASN A 5 16.24 -4.18 -17.75
N LEU A 6 16.39 -3.94 -16.44
CA LEU A 6 16.92 -4.93 -15.50
C LEU A 6 16.02 -6.17 -15.39
N ILE A 7 14.70 -5.99 -15.35
CA ILE A 7 13.74 -7.10 -15.35
C ILE A 7 13.89 -7.94 -16.62
N ARG A 8 13.93 -7.32 -17.81
CA ARG A 8 14.16 -8.03 -19.09
C ARG A 8 15.49 -8.79 -19.10
N PHE A 9 16.56 -8.19 -18.57
CA PHE A 9 17.84 -8.85 -18.42
C PHE A 9 17.76 -10.09 -17.51
N CYS A 10 17.06 -9.99 -16.38
CA CYS A 10 16.85 -11.13 -15.48
C CYS A 10 16.03 -12.25 -16.13
N ILE A 11 14.96 -11.92 -16.85
CA ILE A 11 14.16 -12.89 -17.59
C ILE A 11 15.02 -13.64 -18.62
N LYS A 12 15.82 -12.91 -19.40
CA LYS A 12 16.74 -13.50 -20.39
C LYS A 12 17.72 -14.49 -19.75
N ASN A 13 18.14 -14.22 -18.51
CA ASN A 13 19.05 -15.06 -17.76
C ASN A 13 18.35 -16.07 -16.84
N LYS A 14 17.02 -16.25 -16.98
CA LYS A 14 16.18 -17.18 -16.19
C LYS A 14 16.35 -16.97 -14.67
N LYS A 15 16.37 -15.71 -14.22
CA LYS A 15 16.46 -15.33 -12.79
C LYS A 15 15.13 -14.79 -12.30
N HIS A 16 14.65 -15.32 -11.18
CA HIS A 16 13.53 -14.72 -10.46
C HIS A 16 13.93 -13.34 -9.95
N VAL A 17 12.95 -12.43 -9.83
CA VAL A 17 13.19 -11.02 -9.50
C VAL A 17 12.27 -10.57 -8.37
N LEU A 18 12.86 -10.10 -7.28
CA LEU A 18 12.20 -9.27 -6.29
C LEU A 18 12.47 -7.81 -6.67
N VAL A 19 11.45 -7.07 -7.05
CA VAL A 19 11.57 -5.71 -7.55
C VAL A 19 10.93 -4.70 -6.61
N GLU A 20 11.60 -3.58 -6.35
CA GLU A 20 11.08 -2.50 -5.52
C GLU A 20 9.80 -1.87 -6.09
N LYS A 21 8.87 -1.59 -5.17
CA LYS A 21 7.64 -0.86 -5.48
C LYS A 21 7.90 0.62 -5.86
N PRO A 22 6.95 1.28 -6.49
CA PRO A 22 5.91 0.68 -7.31
C PRO A 22 6.54 0.10 -8.58
N LEU A 23 5.90 -0.91 -9.15
CA LEU A 23 6.26 -1.36 -10.49
C LEU A 23 5.74 -0.32 -11.49
N TRP A 24 6.51 0.74 -11.64
CA TRP A 24 6.18 1.85 -12.51
C TRP A 24 6.68 1.51 -13.90
N GLY A 25 5.77 1.05 -14.73
CA GLY A 25 6.03 0.74 -16.12
C GLY A 25 5.82 1.95 -17.01
N THR A 26 6.13 1.80 -18.24
CA THR A 26 5.94 2.80 -19.27
C THR A 26 4.54 2.72 -19.86
N SER A 27 3.97 1.51 -19.99
CA SER A 27 2.60 1.28 -20.44
C SER A 27 2.06 -0.08 -19.98
N GLU A 28 0.73 -0.25 -20.02
CA GLU A 28 0.08 -1.54 -19.76
C GLU A 28 0.56 -2.62 -20.77
N ALA A 29 0.76 -2.22 -22.02
CA ALA A 29 1.22 -3.13 -23.07
C ALA A 29 2.64 -3.65 -22.76
N GLU A 30 3.53 -2.82 -22.24
CA GLU A 30 4.88 -3.23 -21.85
C GLU A 30 4.85 -4.19 -20.66
N LEU A 31 4.02 -3.95 -19.67
CA LEU A 31 3.86 -4.86 -18.53
C LEU A 31 3.28 -6.20 -18.95
N ALA A 32 2.30 -6.22 -19.85
CA ALA A 32 1.73 -7.45 -20.41
C ALA A 32 2.77 -8.25 -21.23
N GLU A 33 3.64 -7.55 -21.98
CA GLU A 33 4.76 -8.18 -22.70
C GLU A 33 5.74 -8.84 -21.72
N ILE A 34 6.15 -8.11 -20.67
CA ILE A 34 7.06 -8.62 -19.64
C ILE A 34 6.46 -9.83 -18.92
N GLU A 35 5.18 -9.80 -18.58
CA GLU A 35 4.45 -10.92 -17.99
C GLU A 35 4.50 -12.15 -18.90
N THR A 36 4.24 -11.95 -20.20
CA THR A 36 4.33 -13.01 -21.21
C THR A 36 5.74 -13.59 -21.32
N LEU A 37 6.77 -12.74 -21.32
CA LEU A 37 8.17 -13.18 -21.38
C LEU A 37 8.56 -13.94 -20.10
N ALA A 38 8.13 -13.48 -18.93
CA ALA A 38 8.36 -14.13 -17.65
C ALA A 38 7.73 -15.53 -17.60
N HIS A 39 6.48 -15.67 -18.08
CA HIS A 39 5.80 -16.97 -18.19
C HIS A 39 6.55 -17.94 -19.10
N LYS A 40 6.96 -17.50 -20.30
CA LYS A 40 7.73 -18.32 -21.23
C LYS A 40 9.07 -18.78 -20.68
N ALA A 41 9.69 -17.93 -19.85
CA ALA A 41 10.98 -18.24 -19.24
C ALA A 41 10.87 -19.04 -17.92
N GLY A 42 9.66 -19.23 -17.39
CA GLY A 42 9.43 -19.82 -16.05
C GLY A 42 10.03 -18.97 -14.93
N VAL A 43 9.97 -17.65 -15.07
CA VAL A 43 10.54 -16.70 -14.12
C VAL A 43 9.43 -16.01 -13.34
N LEU A 44 9.59 -15.91 -12.02
CA LEU A 44 8.74 -15.09 -11.15
C LEU A 44 9.33 -13.69 -11.06
N ILE A 45 8.48 -12.68 -11.29
CA ILE A 45 8.73 -11.29 -10.96
C ILE A 45 7.74 -10.91 -9.86
N TYR A 46 8.23 -10.51 -8.71
CA TYR A 46 7.44 -10.17 -7.53
C TYR A 46 7.74 -8.75 -7.10
N THR A 47 6.71 -7.92 -7.00
CA THR A 47 6.86 -6.53 -6.53
C THR A 47 6.81 -6.48 -5.01
N ALA A 48 7.80 -5.84 -4.41
CA ALA A 48 7.96 -5.74 -2.97
C ALA A 48 6.96 -4.74 -2.35
N TYR A 49 5.98 -5.28 -1.61
CA TYR A 49 5.07 -4.52 -0.77
C TYR A 49 5.18 -5.00 0.68
N ASN A 50 6.29 -4.64 1.32
CA ASN A 50 6.68 -5.14 2.63
C ASN A 50 5.67 -4.87 3.75
N HIS A 51 4.81 -3.85 3.64
CA HIS A 51 3.78 -3.57 4.64
C HIS A 51 2.80 -4.73 4.84
N ARG A 52 2.59 -5.60 3.84
CA ARG A 52 1.78 -6.82 3.99
C ARG A 52 2.28 -7.75 5.10
N PHE A 53 3.56 -7.64 5.45
CA PHE A 53 4.24 -8.44 6.47
C PHE A 53 4.34 -7.75 7.83
N GLU A 54 3.78 -6.54 7.99
CA GLU A 54 3.61 -5.90 9.29
C GLU A 54 2.67 -6.77 10.16
N PRO A 55 3.06 -7.11 11.40
CA PRO A 55 2.24 -7.93 12.27
C PRO A 55 0.82 -7.38 12.50
N SER A 56 0.70 -6.05 12.60
CA SER A 56 -0.59 -5.36 12.72
C SER A 56 -1.44 -5.50 11.47
N PHE A 57 -0.83 -5.44 10.26
CA PHE A 57 -1.54 -5.62 8.99
C PHE A 57 -2.05 -7.05 8.80
N ILE A 58 -1.24 -8.04 9.20
CA ILE A 58 -1.64 -9.45 9.18
C ILE A 58 -2.82 -9.70 10.14
N LYS A 59 -2.79 -9.10 11.34
CA LYS A 59 -3.91 -9.18 12.28
C LYS A 59 -5.16 -8.51 11.74
N MET A 60 -5.03 -7.30 11.18
CA MET A 60 -6.16 -6.60 10.53
C MET A 60 -6.78 -7.47 9.44
N LYS A 61 -5.97 -8.04 8.54
CA LYS A 61 -6.47 -8.92 7.48
C LYS A 61 -7.25 -10.11 8.05
N LYS A 62 -6.70 -10.81 9.04
CA LYS A 62 -7.39 -11.96 9.68
C LYS A 62 -8.70 -11.55 10.34
N LEU A 63 -8.75 -10.38 10.98
CA LEU A 63 -9.97 -9.86 11.60
C LEU A 63 -11.05 -9.57 10.55
N LEU A 64 -10.68 -8.94 9.43
CA LEU A 64 -11.60 -8.64 8.34
C LEU A 64 -12.10 -9.91 7.65
N GLU A 65 -11.22 -10.87 7.39
CA GLU A 65 -11.58 -12.18 6.81
C GLU A 65 -12.49 -13.03 7.72
N SER A 66 -12.45 -12.80 9.03
CA SER A 66 -13.33 -13.51 9.98
C SER A 66 -14.75 -12.93 10.04
N GLU A 67 -15.01 -11.79 9.39
CA GLU A 67 -16.27 -11.05 9.42
C GLU A 67 -16.76 -10.68 10.85
N ALA A 68 -15.88 -10.80 11.85
CA ALA A 68 -16.24 -10.59 13.26
C ALA A 68 -16.61 -9.15 13.62
N LEU A 69 -16.37 -8.20 12.73
CA LEU A 69 -16.80 -6.80 12.88
C LEU A 69 -18.18 -6.51 12.28
N GLY A 70 -18.76 -7.45 11.51
CA GLY A 70 -20.00 -7.23 10.75
C GLY A 70 -19.78 -6.30 9.56
N GLU A 71 -20.81 -5.51 9.21
CA GLU A 71 -20.74 -4.58 8.08
C GLU A 71 -19.72 -3.48 8.35
N LEU A 72 -18.78 -3.31 7.41
CA LEU A 72 -17.75 -2.28 7.50
C LEU A 72 -18.30 -0.94 6.99
N TYR A 73 -18.21 0.11 7.79
CA TYR A 73 -18.74 1.42 7.45
C TYR A 73 -17.69 2.33 6.84
N THR A 74 -16.57 2.51 7.54
CA THR A 74 -15.50 3.42 7.10
C THR A 74 -14.12 2.84 7.40
N CYS A 75 -13.16 3.17 6.54
CA CYS A 75 -11.74 2.96 6.76
C CYS A 75 -11.00 4.28 6.48
N ARG A 76 -10.21 4.74 7.43
CA ARG A 76 -9.35 5.91 7.26
C ARG A 76 -7.91 5.50 7.50
N ILE A 77 -7.02 5.81 6.56
CA ILE A 77 -5.59 5.52 6.67
C ILE A 77 -4.82 6.81 6.49
N PHE A 78 -3.95 7.10 7.44
CA PHE A 78 -2.97 8.17 7.35
C PHE A 78 -1.56 7.57 7.29
N TYR A 79 -0.75 8.05 6.35
CA TYR A 79 0.67 7.72 6.26
C TYR A 79 1.49 8.98 6.05
N GLY A 80 2.33 9.32 7.02
CA GLY A 80 3.20 10.49 6.99
C GLY A 80 4.65 10.15 7.28
N ASN A 81 5.56 10.87 6.63
CA ASN A 81 6.98 10.90 6.97
C ASN A 81 7.53 12.32 6.85
N GLY A 82 8.77 12.53 7.28
CA GLY A 82 9.44 13.84 7.28
C GLY A 82 10.47 13.98 6.17
N THR A 83 10.21 13.44 4.98
CA THR A 83 11.22 13.37 3.89
C THR A 83 11.09 14.46 2.82
N ALA A 84 10.19 15.44 2.97
CA ALA A 84 9.95 16.49 1.97
C ALA A 84 11.26 17.16 1.51
N ARG A 85 12.11 17.58 2.45
CA ARG A 85 13.39 18.21 2.13
C ARG A 85 14.34 17.30 1.35
N LEU A 86 14.43 16.01 1.73
CA LEU A 86 15.25 15.02 1.01
C LEU A 86 14.74 14.77 -0.41
N VAL A 87 13.42 14.83 -0.60
CA VAL A 87 12.79 14.73 -1.92
C VAL A 87 13.13 15.97 -2.75
N ARG A 88 12.96 17.17 -2.19
CA ARG A 88 13.27 18.45 -2.86
C ARG A 88 14.73 18.56 -3.34
N GLU A 89 15.66 18.03 -2.56
CA GLU A 89 17.08 18.00 -2.91
C GLU A 89 17.42 16.96 -4.00
N SER A 90 16.46 16.10 -4.37
CA SER A 90 16.66 15.02 -5.35
C SER A 90 16.02 15.35 -6.69
N VAL A 91 16.82 15.62 -7.70
CA VAL A 91 16.38 15.98 -9.07
C VAL A 91 15.40 14.98 -9.70
N TRP A 92 15.48 13.69 -9.31
CA TRP A 92 14.61 12.65 -9.85
C TRP A 92 13.40 12.34 -8.98
N LYS A 93 13.47 12.57 -7.64
CA LYS A 93 12.35 12.32 -6.72
C LYS A 93 11.34 13.47 -6.74
N ASP A 94 11.82 14.71 -6.85
CA ASP A 94 10.97 15.89 -6.87
C ASP A 94 10.36 16.13 -8.26
N LYS A 95 9.82 15.03 -8.85
CA LYS A 95 9.13 15.03 -10.15
C LYS A 95 7.97 14.03 -10.13
N GLY A 96 7.02 14.25 -11.06
CA GLY A 96 5.88 13.33 -11.22
C GLY A 96 4.95 13.29 -10.02
N GLY A 97 4.54 12.11 -9.61
CA GLY A 97 3.50 11.90 -8.61
C GLY A 97 3.90 12.14 -7.15
N GLY A 98 5.18 12.42 -6.85
CA GLY A 98 5.64 12.74 -5.51
C GLY A 98 5.12 11.76 -4.44
N VAL A 99 4.42 12.28 -3.43
CA VAL A 99 3.84 11.51 -2.32
C VAL A 99 2.88 10.42 -2.77
N LEU A 100 2.15 10.63 -3.88
CA LEU A 100 1.24 9.63 -4.45
C LEU A 100 2.01 8.37 -4.87
N THR A 101 3.11 8.56 -5.59
CA THR A 101 3.93 7.44 -6.07
C THR A 101 4.62 6.73 -4.91
N ASP A 102 5.13 7.47 -3.94
CA ASP A 102 5.89 6.90 -2.81
C ASP A 102 4.97 6.28 -1.76
N LEU A 103 4.18 7.08 -1.06
CA LEU A 103 3.33 6.61 0.04
C LEU A 103 1.99 6.07 -0.46
N GLY A 104 1.41 6.69 -1.50
CA GLY A 104 0.13 6.28 -2.06
C GLY A 104 0.14 4.85 -2.62
N SER A 105 1.24 4.40 -3.21
CA SER A 105 1.38 3.01 -3.66
C SER A 105 1.28 2.00 -2.51
N HIS A 106 1.86 2.29 -1.35
CA HIS A 106 1.71 1.46 -0.15
C HIS A 106 0.28 1.47 0.39
N LEU A 107 -0.38 2.64 0.38
CA LEU A 107 -1.76 2.75 0.86
C LEU A 107 -2.73 1.98 -0.04
N LEU A 108 -2.58 2.09 -1.35
CA LEU A 108 -3.40 1.34 -2.31
C LEU A 108 -3.14 -0.18 -2.20
N ASP A 109 -1.88 -0.57 -2.03
CA ASP A 109 -1.54 -1.96 -1.75
C ASP A 109 -2.24 -2.47 -0.49
N SER A 110 -2.19 -1.72 0.62
CA SER A 110 -2.84 -2.08 1.88
C SER A 110 -4.35 -2.22 1.73
N VAL A 111 -4.99 -1.30 1.02
CA VAL A 111 -6.42 -1.34 0.72
C VAL A 111 -6.77 -2.62 -0.03
N LYS A 112 -6.05 -2.92 -1.12
CA LYS A 112 -6.32 -4.13 -1.89
C LYS A 112 -5.98 -5.41 -1.14
N TYR A 113 -4.96 -5.39 -0.30
CA TYR A 113 -4.59 -6.50 0.58
C TYR A 113 -5.68 -6.83 1.60
N TRP A 114 -6.32 -5.81 2.20
CA TRP A 114 -7.34 -6.00 3.22
C TRP A 114 -8.74 -6.23 2.65
N PHE A 115 -9.13 -5.50 1.63
CA PHE A 115 -10.52 -5.48 1.12
C PHE A 115 -10.69 -6.19 -0.24
N GLY A 116 -9.59 -6.64 -0.88
CA GLY A 116 -9.67 -7.27 -2.19
C GLY A 116 -10.08 -6.30 -3.30
N ASN A 117 -11.10 -6.66 -4.07
CA ASN A 117 -11.59 -5.81 -5.16
C ASN A 117 -12.58 -4.77 -4.62
N ILE A 118 -12.14 -3.52 -4.59
CA ILE A 118 -12.96 -2.38 -4.16
C ILE A 118 -13.90 -1.98 -5.29
N LYS A 119 -15.20 -1.92 -4.96
CA LYS A 119 -16.19 -1.28 -5.83
C LYS A 119 -16.17 0.22 -5.56
N GLY A 120 -16.00 1.02 -6.60
CA GLY A 120 -15.92 2.47 -6.48
C GLY A 120 -14.71 3.03 -7.22
N LYS A 121 -14.69 4.34 -7.38
CA LYS A 121 -13.58 5.06 -8.01
C LYS A 121 -12.80 5.81 -6.95
N LEU A 122 -11.50 5.78 -7.06
CA LEU A 122 -10.62 6.63 -6.26
C LEU A 122 -10.73 8.07 -6.78
N GLU A 123 -11.05 9.03 -5.95
CA GLU A 123 -11.18 10.44 -6.30
C GLU A 123 -10.15 11.27 -5.52
N LEU A 124 -9.63 12.30 -6.18
CA LEU A 124 -8.76 13.28 -5.55
C LEU A 124 -9.62 14.29 -4.76
N ILE A 125 -9.37 14.39 -3.47
CA ILE A 125 -10.00 15.38 -2.59
C ILE A 125 -9.12 16.63 -2.49
N SER A 126 -7.83 16.43 -2.23
CA SER A 126 -6.86 17.53 -2.23
C SER A 126 -5.47 17.02 -2.60
N MET A 127 -4.69 17.89 -3.24
CA MET A 127 -3.27 17.65 -3.52
C MET A 127 -2.52 18.97 -3.46
N ASN A 128 -1.44 18.99 -2.73
CA ASN A 128 -0.68 20.22 -2.44
C ASN A 128 0.82 19.99 -2.63
N ASN A 129 1.47 21.07 -3.00
CA ASN A 129 2.91 21.19 -3.16
C ASN A 129 3.40 22.28 -2.20
N PHE A 130 3.50 21.99 -0.90
CA PHE A 130 3.83 22.98 0.12
C PHE A 130 5.33 23.32 0.12
N GLU A 131 6.19 22.31 0.01
CA GLU A 131 7.64 22.47 0.05
C GLU A 131 8.35 21.97 -1.22
N ASN A 132 7.75 21.04 -1.98
CA ASN A 132 8.35 20.38 -3.13
C ASN A 132 7.73 20.88 -4.44
N HIS A 133 8.41 20.61 -5.56
CA HIS A 133 7.84 20.81 -6.90
C HIS A 133 6.83 19.70 -7.25
N SER A 134 7.09 18.47 -6.78
CA SER A 134 6.12 17.37 -6.83
C SER A 134 5.17 17.42 -5.63
N PRO A 135 3.98 16.77 -5.70
CA PRO A 135 3.06 16.73 -4.59
C PRO A 135 3.70 16.15 -3.31
N ASP A 136 3.57 16.85 -2.19
CA ASP A 136 4.09 16.45 -0.89
C ASP A 136 3.00 16.16 0.15
N HIS A 137 1.73 16.45 -0.22
CA HIS A 137 0.54 16.09 0.54
C HIS A 137 -0.61 15.75 -0.41
N ALA A 138 -1.37 14.70 -0.10
CA ALA A 138 -2.57 14.35 -0.84
C ALA A 138 -3.60 13.62 0.03
N VAL A 139 -4.89 13.89 -0.26
CA VAL A 139 -6.04 13.16 0.28
C VAL A 139 -6.84 12.59 -0.89
N VAL A 140 -7.12 11.30 -0.84
CA VAL A 140 -7.93 10.60 -1.84
C VAL A 140 -9.01 9.77 -1.16
N LEU A 141 -10.12 9.53 -1.86
CA LEU A 141 -11.29 8.85 -1.33
C LEU A 141 -11.84 7.86 -2.36
N PHE A 142 -12.11 6.62 -1.95
CA PHE A 142 -12.95 5.72 -2.74
C PHE A 142 -14.42 6.09 -2.54
N GLN A 143 -14.98 6.75 -3.54
CA GLN A 143 -16.39 7.12 -3.58
C GLN A 143 -17.27 5.88 -3.82
N ASN A 144 -18.40 5.84 -3.13
CA ASN A 144 -19.41 4.78 -3.30
C ASN A 144 -18.85 3.36 -3.06
N SER A 145 -17.79 3.23 -2.26
CA SER A 145 -17.29 1.94 -1.78
C SER A 145 -17.90 1.58 -0.42
N THR A 146 -18.01 0.29 -0.15
CA THR A 146 -18.30 -0.25 1.17
C THR A 146 -17.13 -1.16 1.56
N PRO A 147 -16.37 -0.76 2.60
CA PRO A 147 -16.46 0.48 3.40
C PRO A 147 -16.09 1.75 2.60
N ARG A 148 -16.50 2.93 3.09
CA ARG A 148 -15.97 4.21 2.60
C ARG A 148 -14.48 4.30 3.00
N ILE A 149 -13.57 4.48 2.03
CA ILE A 149 -12.13 4.45 2.30
C ILE A 149 -11.50 5.81 1.99
N GLU A 150 -10.90 6.42 3.00
CA GLU A 150 -10.16 7.68 2.91
C GLU A 150 -8.68 7.41 3.15
N LEU A 151 -7.83 7.92 2.25
CA LEU A 151 -6.38 7.79 2.32
C LEU A 151 -5.76 9.18 2.34
N GLU A 152 -5.00 9.46 3.40
CA GLU A 152 -4.24 10.70 3.54
C GLU A 152 -2.74 10.35 3.59
N MET A 153 -1.94 11.08 2.80
CA MET A 153 -0.50 10.87 2.71
C MET A 153 0.26 12.18 2.67
N THR A 154 1.39 12.23 3.39
CA THR A 154 2.21 13.44 3.45
C THR A 154 3.70 13.16 3.67
N LEU A 155 4.55 13.99 3.06
CA LEU A 155 5.98 14.03 3.35
C LEU A 155 6.34 15.05 4.43
N LEU A 156 5.34 15.68 5.05
CA LEU A 156 5.45 16.84 5.93
C LEU A 156 5.06 16.55 7.39
N SER A 157 5.11 15.30 7.83
CA SER A 157 4.72 14.96 9.20
C SER A 157 5.84 15.13 10.25
N TRP A 158 7.07 15.48 9.81
CA TRP A 158 8.28 15.71 10.62
C TRP A 158 8.69 14.53 11.53
N LYS A 159 7.77 13.67 11.86
CA LYS A 159 7.95 12.36 12.49
C LYS A 159 7.20 11.33 11.66
N ASN A 160 7.83 10.18 11.45
CA ASN A 160 7.15 9.07 10.78
C ASN A 160 5.89 8.67 11.55
N TYR A 161 4.77 8.60 10.85
CA TYR A 161 3.47 8.31 11.43
C TYR A 161 2.64 7.44 10.51
N PHE A 162 1.97 6.45 11.08
CA PHE A 162 0.98 5.63 10.39
C PHE A 162 -0.19 5.39 11.33
N SER A 163 -1.41 5.53 10.82
CA SER A 163 -2.61 5.08 11.51
C SER A 163 -3.62 4.52 10.52
N CYS A 164 -4.40 3.56 10.99
CA CYS A 164 -5.55 3.04 10.27
C CYS A 164 -6.68 2.84 11.27
N ASP A 165 -7.85 3.41 10.96
CA ASP A 165 -9.07 3.28 11.75
C ASP A 165 -10.17 2.69 10.88
N ILE A 166 -10.71 1.53 11.29
CA ILE A 166 -11.86 0.89 10.67
C ILE A 166 -13.02 0.88 11.66
N PHE A 167 -14.15 1.44 11.25
CA PHE A 167 -15.40 1.41 12.01
C PHE A 167 -16.42 0.52 11.31
N ALA A 168 -17.11 -0.29 12.10
CA ALA A 168 -18.00 -1.33 11.61
C ALA A 168 -19.20 -1.55 12.55
N GLU A 169 -20.11 -2.42 12.19
CA GLU A 169 -21.35 -2.70 12.90
C GLU A 169 -21.13 -3.17 14.34
N TYR A 170 -20.20 -4.11 14.55
CA TYR A 170 -19.96 -4.73 15.86
C TYR A 170 -18.70 -4.21 16.57
N GLY A 171 -18.09 -3.16 16.07
CA GLY A 171 -16.92 -2.56 16.71
C GLY A 171 -16.03 -1.78 15.77
N SER A 172 -14.79 -1.61 16.21
CA SER A 172 -13.75 -0.93 15.43
C SER A 172 -12.40 -1.63 15.59
N ALA A 173 -11.52 -1.41 14.62
CA ALA A 173 -10.15 -1.89 14.66
C ALA A 173 -9.18 -0.77 14.28
N HIS A 174 -8.04 -0.73 14.99
CA HIS A 174 -7.11 0.38 14.88
C HIS A 174 -5.67 -0.13 14.76
N ILE A 175 -4.90 0.49 13.87
CA ILE A 175 -3.45 0.32 13.80
C ILE A 175 -2.79 1.66 14.12
N LYS A 176 -1.72 1.62 14.91
CA LYS A 176 -0.92 2.78 15.24
C LYS A 176 0.55 2.44 15.13
N SER A 177 1.28 3.23 14.35
CA SER A 177 2.70 3.05 14.02
C SER A 177 2.99 1.79 13.17
N LEU A 178 4.23 1.69 12.69
CA LEU A 178 4.81 0.53 12.00
C LEU A 178 6.03 0.04 12.76
N CYS A 179 6.32 -1.26 12.72
CA CYS A 179 7.43 -1.88 13.44
C CYS A 179 8.80 -1.25 13.12
N LYS A 180 8.99 -0.76 11.89
CA LYS A 180 10.21 -0.08 11.46
C LYS A 180 10.52 1.23 12.21
N TRP A 181 9.56 1.77 12.96
CA TRP A 181 9.72 3.03 13.70
C TRP A 181 9.63 2.86 15.22
N GLY A 182 9.57 1.62 15.69
CA GLY A 182 9.43 1.25 17.09
C GLY A 182 8.21 0.39 17.33
N THR A 183 7.57 0.55 18.49
CA THR A 183 6.37 -0.21 18.83
C THR A 183 5.22 0.09 17.88
N ALA A 184 4.71 -0.94 17.21
CA ALA A 184 3.44 -0.88 16.51
C ALA A 184 2.33 -1.43 17.41
N GLU A 185 1.14 -0.84 17.32
CA GLU A 185 -0.02 -1.22 18.12
C GLU A 185 -1.17 -1.62 17.19
N PHE A 186 -1.93 -2.65 17.63
CA PHE A 186 -3.19 -3.05 17.02
C PHE A 186 -4.22 -3.21 18.12
N SER A 187 -5.39 -2.57 17.97
CA SER A 187 -6.47 -2.69 18.95
C SER A 187 -7.81 -2.99 18.28
N ILE A 188 -8.65 -3.71 18.99
CA ILE A 188 -10.03 -4.00 18.62
C ILE A 188 -10.93 -3.50 19.74
N HIS A 189 -11.94 -2.73 19.40
CA HIS A 189 -12.95 -2.26 20.34
C HIS A 189 -14.28 -2.92 19.97
N ARG A 190 -14.79 -3.83 20.81
CA ARG A 190 -16.05 -4.54 20.59
C ARG A 190 -17.21 -3.68 21.08
N ARG A 191 -18.20 -3.47 20.22
CA ARG A 191 -19.39 -2.68 20.55
C ARG A 191 -20.19 -3.33 21.68
N THR A 192 -20.57 -2.53 22.67
CA THR A 192 -21.48 -2.93 23.76
C THR A 192 -22.87 -2.35 23.51
N LEU A 193 -23.91 -3.21 23.46
CA LEU A 193 -25.30 -2.80 23.24
C LEU A 193 -26.08 -2.86 24.55
N PRO A 194 -27.06 -1.95 24.76
CA PRO A 194 -27.47 -0.81 23.91
C PRO A 194 -26.48 0.35 23.95
N SER A 195 -25.67 0.44 25.00
CA SER A 195 -24.56 1.41 25.16
C SER A 195 -23.68 0.99 26.34
N GLY A 196 -22.41 1.37 26.30
CA GLY A 196 -21.44 1.07 27.35
C GLY A 196 -20.00 1.19 26.85
N PRO A 197 -19.00 1.12 27.74
CA PRO A 197 -17.62 1.06 27.31
C PRO A 197 -17.39 -0.23 26.50
N PRO A 198 -16.64 -0.15 25.38
CA PRO A 198 -16.33 -1.33 24.59
C PRO A 198 -15.42 -2.29 25.37
N MET A 199 -15.47 -3.57 25.04
CA MET A 199 -14.40 -4.49 25.40
C MET A 199 -13.23 -4.25 24.44
N GLU A 200 -12.03 -4.08 25.01
CA GLU A 200 -10.83 -3.76 24.25
C GLU A 200 -9.85 -4.95 24.22
N GLU A 201 -9.33 -5.22 23.05
CA GLU A 201 -8.21 -6.13 22.82
C GLU A 201 -7.03 -5.30 22.31
N ASN A 202 -5.92 -5.31 23.02
CA ASN A 202 -4.75 -4.50 22.68
C ASN A 202 -3.53 -5.39 22.45
N TYR A 203 -2.83 -5.19 21.33
CA TYR A 203 -1.64 -5.92 20.95
C TYR A 203 -0.51 -4.94 20.65
N LYS A 204 0.69 -5.23 21.20
CA LYS A 204 1.91 -4.44 20.96
C LYS A 204 2.95 -5.31 20.28
N PHE A 205 3.65 -4.72 19.33
CA PHE A 205 4.70 -5.36 18.56
C PHE A 205 5.99 -4.56 18.73
N ASP A 206 6.80 -4.96 19.72
CA ASP A 206 8.02 -4.26 20.14
C ASP A 206 9.29 -4.80 19.46
N LYS A 207 9.14 -5.75 18.53
CA LYS A 207 10.28 -6.37 17.84
C LYS A 207 10.80 -5.44 16.73
N THR A 208 12.07 -5.65 16.39
CA THR A 208 12.68 -5.07 15.18
C THR A 208 11.86 -5.41 13.95
N ASP A 209 11.88 -4.52 12.95
CA ASP A 209 11.12 -4.66 11.71
C ASP A 209 11.34 -6.05 11.06
N PRO A 210 10.32 -6.93 11.03
CA PRO A 210 10.45 -8.24 10.42
C PRO A 210 10.09 -8.26 8.94
N THR A 211 9.58 -7.13 8.39
CA THR A 211 8.84 -7.11 7.12
C THR A 211 9.71 -7.52 5.94
N TRP A 212 10.95 -7.03 5.88
CA TRP A 212 11.89 -7.34 4.78
C TRP A 212 12.31 -8.81 4.76
N LEU A 213 12.57 -9.38 5.95
CA LEU A 213 12.92 -10.79 6.06
C LEU A 213 11.75 -11.67 5.63
N LEU A 214 10.56 -11.41 6.18
CA LEU A 214 9.35 -12.19 5.89
C LEU A 214 8.94 -12.08 4.41
N GLU A 215 9.08 -10.90 3.81
CA GLU A 215 8.84 -10.69 2.38
C GLU A 215 9.83 -11.48 1.52
N TYR A 216 11.11 -11.48 1.87
CA TYR A 216 12.12 -12.25 1.14
C TYR A 216 11.91 -13.76 1.29
N GLU A 217 11.52 -14.24 2.47
CA GLU A 217 11.15 -15.65 2.68
C GLU A 217 9.92 -16.03 1.87
N HIS A 218 8.92 -15.16 1.83
CA HIS A 218 7.74 -15.35 0.98
C HIS A 218 8.10 -15.41 -0.50
N PHE A 219 8.94 -14.50 -0.98
CA PHE A 219 9.46 -14.53 -2.35
C PHE A 219 10.16 -15.86 -2.67
N LYS A 220 11.04 -16.35 -1.80
CA LYS A 220 11.71 -17.65 -1.97
C LYS A 220 10.69 -18.81 -2.03
N PHE A 221 9.70 -18.77 -1.17
CA PHE A 221 8.62 -19.76 -1.19
C PHE A 221 7.87 -19.75 -2.53
N LEU A 222 7.48 -18.58 -3.02
CA LEU A 222 6.81 -18.46 -4.32
C LEU A 222 7.68 -18.98 -5.46
N CYS A 223 8.98 -18.70 -5.46
CA CYS A 223 9.91 -19.24 -6.45
C CYS A 223 9.96 -20.78 -6.43
N SER A 224 9.89 -21.40 -5.23
CA SER A 224 9.94 -22.87 -5.07
C SER A 224 8.65 -23.58 -5.43
N THR A 225 7.51 -22.87 -5.39
CA THR A 225 6.18 -23.44 -5.70
C THR A 225 5.76 -23.29 -7.15
N GLY A 226 6.58 -22.67 -7.97
CA GLY A 226 6.29 -22.47 -9.40
C GLY A 226 5.17 -21.47 -9.67
N VAL A 227 4.92 -20.54 -8.74
CA VAL A 227 3.97 -19.45 -8.96
C VAL A 227 4.45 -18.60 -10.11
N ILE A 228 3.53 -18.28 -11.02
CA ILE A 228 3.80 -17.46 -12.20
C ILE A 228 3.64 -15.97 -11.90
N THR A 229 4.34 -15.13 -12.63
CA THR A 229 4.19 -13.68 -12.58
C THR A 229 2.75 -13.26 -12.89
N ASN A 230 2.23 -12.33 -12.11
CA ASN A 230 0.92 -11.72 -12.34
C ASN A 230 0.96 -10.25 -11.91
N PHE A 231 0.85 -9.34 -12.87
CA PHE A 231 0.89 -7.90 -12.63
C PHE A 231 -0.49 -7.24 -12.46
N SER A 232 -1.57 -8.01 -12.36
CA SER A 232 -2.92 -7.43 -12.23
C SER A 232 -3.05 -6.48 -11.03
N HIS A 233 -2.35 -6.79 -9.94
CA HIS A 233 -2.30 -5.95 -8.74
C HIS A 233 -1.51 -4.65 -8.99
N ASP A 234 -0.33 -4.76 -9.60
CA ASP A 234 0.53 -3.62 -9.93
C ASP A 234 -0.13 -2.70 -10.96
N LEU A 235 -0.78 -3.27 -11.98
CA LEU A 235 -1.55 -2.53 -12.98
C LEU A 235 -2.71 -1.77 -12.34
N TRP A 236 -3.41 -2.37 -11.39
CA TRP A 236 -4.48 -1.67 -10.68
C TRP A 236 -3.94 -0.47 -9.90
N ILE A 237 -2.85 -0.62 -9.13
CA ILE A 237 -2.20 0.48 -8.41
C ILE A 237 -1.75 1.57 -9.39
N TYR A 238 -1.08 1.17 -10.46
CA TYR A 238 -0.62 2.09 -11.50
C TYR A 238 -1.76 2.92 -12.08
N ASN A 239 -2.85 2.27 -12.47
CA ASN A 239 -4.00 2.93 -13.09
C ASN A 239 -4.71 3.89 -12.13
N GLU A 240 -4.85 3.51 -10.85
CA GLU A 240 -5.44 4.38 -9.83
C GLU A 240 -4.57 5.63 -9.61
N LEU A 241 -3.25 5.48 -9.46
CA LEU A 241 -2.33 6.61 -9.28
C LEU A 241 -2.30 7.52 -10.51
N LYS A 242 -2.24 6.96 -11.72
CA LYS A 242 -2.30 7.73 -12.98
C LYS A 242 -3.59 8.51 -13.13
N ARG A 243 -4.71 7.94 -12.73
CA ARG A 243 -6.01 8.61 -12.77
C ARG A 243 -6.04 9.82 -11.85
N ILE A 244 -5.47 9.70 -10.64
CA ILE A 244 -5.36 10.81 -9.69
C ILE A 244 -4.43 11.91 -10.23
N GLU A 245 -3.24 11.56 -10.74
CA GLU A 245 -2.32 12.51 -11.36
C GLU A 245 -2.99 13.30 -12.48
N ASN A 246 -3.71 12.61 -13.38
CA ASN A 246 -4.43 13.25 -14.49
C ASN A 246 -5.60 14.14 -14.04
N SER A 247 -6.21 13.83 -12.91
CA SER A 247 -7.29 14.64 -12.34
C SER A 247 -6.75 15.96 -11.78
N ALA A 248 -5.58 15.92 -11.17
CA ALA A 248 -4.92 17.12 -10.63
C ALA A 248 -4.48 18.15 -11.70
N LEU A 249 -4.17 17.67 -12.90
CA LEU A 249 -3.79 18.57 -14.02
C LEU A 249 -5.00 19.34 -14.59
N LYS A 250 -6.22 19.05 -14.14
CA LYS A 250 -7.47 19.69 -14.62
C LYS A 250 -8.04 20.72 -13.64
N ILE A 251 -7.45 20.84 -12.46
CA ILE A 251 -7.78 21.82 -11.42
C ILE A 251 -6.77 22.95 -11.43
#